data_703e9fa3534396b72a9f08d8bd9d6579
#
_entry.id   703e9fa3534396b72a9f08d8bd9d6579
#
_cell.length_a   1.000
_cell.length_b   1.000
_cell.length_c   1.000
_cell.angle_alpha   90.00
_cell.angle_beta   90.00
_cell.angle_gamma   90.00
#
_symmetry.space_group_name_H-M   'P 1'
#
loop_
_entity.id
_entity.type
_entity.pdbx_description
1 polymer ?
#
loop_
_entity_poly.entity_id
_entity_poly.type
_entity_poly.pdbx_seq_one_letter_code
_entity_poly.pdbx_strand_id
1 'polypeptide(L)'
;MKAYLNKIFLLLALAGAVNFAILAQAKAKTVCPEETAKLASFVKAEAELDPPVEKAIASDARPTITFCVSEGNVSVRGWRRNEVRALVEDGKLGFKVLKRNADKAASWLTIVGFDPKEPVKPGQYRRNECLSGSNIEIEVPQGAVVDITSRNANFKVESVAKIKVVNVNGDVLIRDVREEAEISSLSGNVVAEDSTGKVKLKSTTGNVFGIRLKPLNDTDSLSANSDSGNVTLQDVGHARIVGGSSNSNLNYFGSVVAGGVYDFKTVTGAVTLFLPLKSSFQLSATTNSTLQTNLPSFKPTLQSKPGQTPRRIVGVYGDGDATINLVSFGGALRLQKQQIQ
;
A
#
# COMPACT_ATOMS: atom_id res chain seq x y z
N MET A 1 3.56 -25.54 39.97
CA MET A 1 3.12 -25.54 38.56
C MET A 1 4.20 -25.92 37.53
N LYS A 2 5.48 -26.08 37.88
CA LYS A 2 6.57 -26.49 36.95
C LYS A 2 6.78 -28.02 36.83
N ALA A 3 6.12 -28.84 37.65
CA ALA A 3 6.32 -30.30 37.65
C ALA A 3 5.34 -31.11 36.78
N TYR A 4 4.30 -30.47 36.27
CA TYR A 4 3.30 -31.15 35.41
C TYR A 4 3.59 -31.02 33.91
N LEU A 5 4.38 -30.06 33.49
CA LEU A 5 4.68 -29.85 32.06
C LEU A 5 5.73 -30.86 31.50
N ASN A 6 6.60 -31.41 32.35
CA ASN A 6 7.64 -32.37 31.92
C ASN A 6 7.13 -33.81 31.74
N LYS A 7 5.96 -34.17 32.24
CA LYS A 7 5.38 -35.52 32.04
C LYS A 7 4.58 -35.69 30.76
N ILE A 8 4.11 -34.62 30.16
CA ILE A 8 3.36 -34.66 28.90
C ILE A 8 4.31 -34.77 27.68
N PHE A 9 5.51 -34.21 27.77
CA PHE A 9 6.51 -34.33 26.69
C PHE A 9 7.18 -35.70 26.58
N LEU A 10 7.18 -36.47 27.66
CA LEU A 10 7.80 -37.83 27.66
C LEU A 10 6.85 -38.91 27.10
N LEU A 11 5.55 -38.70 27.13
CA LEU A 11 4.56 -39.64 26.60
C LEU A 11 4.30 -39.49 25.08
N LEU A 12 4.61 -38.34 24.49
CA LEU A 12 4.53 -38.13 23.04
C LEU A 12 5.77 -38.61 22.27
N ALA A 13 6.92 -38.75 22.95
CA ALA A 13 8.12 -39.28 22.33
C ALA A 13 8.15 -40.84 22.23
N LEU A 14 7.34 -41.53 23.04
CA LEU A 14 7.23 -43.00 22.99
C LEU A 14 6.18 -43.51 21.99
N ALA A 15 5.23 -42.69 21.59
CA ALA A 15 4.25 -43.07 20.58
C ALA A 15 4.77 -42.93 19.13
N GLY A 16 5.83 -42.14 18.90
CA GLY A 16 6.48 -41.98 17.59
C GLY A 16 7.44 -43.10 17.18
N ALA A 17 7.95 -43.88 18.15
CA ALA A 17 8.97 -44.91 17.87
C ALA A 17 8.38 -46.28 17.50
N VAL A 18 7.10 -46.53 17.75
CA VAL A 18 6.47 -47.84 17.48
C VAL A 18 5.89 -47.93 16.06
N ASN A 19 5.64 -46.82 15.40
CA ASN A 19 5.09 -46.82 14.02
C ASN A 19 6.14 -46.91 12.92
N PHE A 20 7.45 -46.86 13.22
CA PHE A 20 8.50 -46.94 12.20
C PHE A 20 9.03 -48.37 11.98
N ALA A 21 8.65 -49.35 12.82
CA ALA A 21 9.13 -50.74 12.72
C ALA A 21 8.16 -51.67 11.94
N ILE A 22 6.96 -51.24 11.54
CA ILE A 22 5.98 -52.10 10.85
C ILE A 22 5.96 -51.89 9.32
N LEU A 23 6.65 -50.89 8.80
CA LEU A 23 6.69 -50.58 7.34
C LEU A 23 7.87 -51.17 6.59
N ALA A 24 8.70 -52.01 7.22
CA ALA A 24 9.92 -52.59 6.60
C ALA A 24 9.72 -53.99 5.99
N GLN A 25 8.50 -54.50 5.83
CA GLN A 25 8.24 -55.80 5.16
C GLN A 25 7.16 -55.69 4.06
N ALA A 26 7.13 -54.62 3.28
CA ALA A 26 6.44 -54.65 1.99
C ALA A 26 7.40 -55.20 0.94
N LYS A 27 7.10 -56.40 0.44
CA LYS A 27 7.82 -57.12 -0.64
C LYS A 27 8.12 -56.14 -1.78
N ALA A 28 9.39 -56.02 -2.15
CA ALA A 28 9.83 -55.38 -3.37
C ALA A 28 9.10 -56.01 -4.58
N LYS A 29 8.06 -55.32 -5.09
CA LYS A 29 7.56 -55.56 -6.43
C LYS A 29 8.59 -54.98 -7.39
N THR A 30 9.13 -55.80 -8.23
CA THR A 30 10.00 -55.44 -9.36
C THR A 30 9.28 -54.38 -10.20
N VAL A 31 9.69 -53.14 -10.10
CA VAL A 31 9.22 -52.03 -10.94
C VAL A 31 9.87 -52.22 -12.31
N CYS A 32 9.07 -52.26 -13.40
CA CYS A 32 9.57 -52.36 -14.76
C CYS A 32 10.54 -51.21 -15.08
N PRO A 33 11.65 -51.46 -15.79
CA PRO A 33 12.65 -50.43 -16.13
C PRO A 33 12.08 -49.22 -16.89
N GLU A 34 10.93 -49.37 -17.52
CA GLU A 34 10.27 -48.30 -18.29
C GLU A 34 9.57 -47.25 -17.42
N GLU A 35 9.12 -47.59 -16.20
CA GLU A 35 8.54 -46.63 -15.25
C GLU A 35 9.58 -45.75 -14.55
N THR A 36 10.76 -46.31 -14.29
CA THR A 36 11.87 -45.55 -13.69
C THR A 36 12.43 -44.50 -14.67
N ALA A 37 12.42 -44.76 -15.98
CA ALA A 37 12.82 -43.80 -17.00
C ALA A 37 11.82 -42.62 -17.11
N LYS A 38 10.52 -42.87 -16.94
CA LYS A 38 9.49 -41.80 -16.92
C LYS A 38 9.54 -40.97 -15.66
N LEU A 39 9.79 -41.56 -14.48
CA LEU A 39 10.01 -40.76 -13.24
C LEU A 39 11.28 -39.95 -13.33
N ALA A 40 12.36 -40.47 -13.90
CA ALA A 40 13.62 -39.70 -14.06
C ALA A 40 13.47 -38.52 -15.05
N SER A 41 12.56 -38.63 -16.04
CA SER A 41 12.27 -37.52 -16.95
C SER A 41 11.36 -36.43 -16.29
N PHE A 42 10.54 -36.80 -15.30
CA PHE A 42 9.74 -35.83 -14.54
C PHE A 42 10.59 -35.06 -13.51
N VAL A 43 11.63 -35.66 -12.96
CA VAL A 43 12.55 -35.00 -12.00
C VAL A 43 13.54 -34.07 -12.72
N LYS A 44 13.69 -34.17 -14.02
CA LYS A 44 14.62 -33.36 -14.81
C LYS A 44 14.01 -32.07 -15.39
N ALA A 45 12.77 -31.77 -15.05
CA ALA A 45 12.14 -30.48 -15.32
C ALA A 45 12.11 -29.63 -14.03
N GLU A 46 13.21 -29.53 -13.28
CA GLU A 46 13.53 -28.28 -12.59
C GLU A 46 13.70 -27.26 -13.72
N ALA A 47 12.71 -26.38 -13.84
CA ALA A 47 12.80 -25.24 -14.74
C ALA A 47 14.14 -24.54 -14.41
N GLU A 48 15.08 -24.60 -15.33
CA GLU A 48 16.32 -23.85 -15.26
C GLU A 48 15.90 -22.38 -15.27
N LEU A 49 15.75 -21.79 -14.08
CA LEU A 49 15.39 -20.39 -13.91
C LEU A 49 16.48 -19.57 -14.60
N ASP A 50 16.07 -18.72 -15.53
CA ASP A 50 17.01 -17.81 -16.18
C ASP A 50 17.76 -17.01 -15.10
N PRO A 51 19.08 -16.83 -15.21
CA PRO A 51 19.83 -16.07 -14.23
C PRO A 51 19.29 -14.64 -14.13
N PRO A 52 19.27 -14.04 -12.92
CA PRO A 52 18.78 -12.69 -12.73
C PRO A 52 19.55 -11.68 -13.62
N VAL A 53 18.81 -10.79 -14.27
CA VAL A 53 19.39 -9.74 -15.12
C VAL A 53 19.53 -8.47 -14.31
N GLU A 54 20.77 -8.00 -14.16
CA GLU A 54 21.10 -6.74 -13.49
C GLU A 54 21.66 -5.73 -14.47
N LYS A 55 21.20 -4.47 -14.41
CA LYS A 55 21.74 -3.34 -15.16
C LYS A 55 21.76 -2.09 -14.30
N ALA A 56 22.79 -1.24 -14.53
CA ALA A 56 22.91 0.04 -13.86
C ALA A 56 23.25 1.15 -14.87
N ILE A 57 22.85 2.39 -14.56
CA ILE A 57 23.10 3.56 -15.37
C ILE A 57 23.30 4.80 -14.49
N ALA A 58 24.33 5.61 -14.79
CA ALA A 58 24.53 6.88 -14.10
C ALA A 58 23.37 7.84 -14.38
N SER A 59 22.88 8.49 -13.35
CA SER A 59 21.75 9.41 -13.39
C SER A 59 22.02 10.70 -12.62
N ASP A 60 21.12 11.68 -12.79
CA ASP A 60 21.09 12.86 -11.93
C ASP A 60 20.75 12.49 -10.49
N ALA A 61 21.00 13.40 -9.56
CA ALA A 61 20.53 13.28 -8.18
C ALA A 61 18.99 13.28 -8.06
N ARG A 62 18.28 13.82 -9.08
CA ARG A 62 16.83 13.93 -9.14
C ARG A 62 16.28 13.51 -10.51
N PRO A 63 16.45 12.25 -10.90
CA PRO A 63 15.98 11.77 -12.20
C PRO A 63 14.47 11.55 -12.19
N THR A 64 13.85 11.68 -13.37
CA THR A 64 12.50 11.15 -13.63
C THR A 64 12.62 9.73 -14.16
N ILE A 65 11.97 8.79 -13.51
CA ILE A 65 12.03 7.36 -13.84
C ILE A 65 10.62 6.86 -14.09
N THR A 66 10.38 6.29 -15.25
CA THR A 66 9.09 5.72 -15.64
C THR A 66 9.25 4.25 -15.97
N PHE A 67 8.30 3.41 -15.56
CA PHE A 67 8.25 2.02 -16.00
C PHE A 67 6.84 1.43 -15.84
N CYS A 68 6.61 0.35 -16.57
CA CYS A 68 5.42 -0.46 -16.37
C CYS A 68 5.78 -1.89 -15.94
N VAL A 69 4.88 -2.53 -15.19
CA VAL A 69 5.02 -3.91 -14.73
C VAL A 69 3.79 -4.71 -15.16
N SER A 70 4.02 -5.85 -15.78
CA SER A 70 2.94 -6.79 -16.11
C SER A 70 2.55 -7.62 -14.89
N GLU A 71 3.57 -8.18 -14.21
CA GLU A 71 3.40 -9.03 -13.02
C GLU A 71 4.69 -9.11 -12.21
N GLY A 72 4.57 -9.40 -10.90
CA GLY A 72 5.70 -9.66 -10.00
C GLY A 72 5.63 -8.90 -8.68
N ASN A 73 6.66 -9.11 -7.86
CA ASN A 73 6.88 -8.33 -6.65
C ASN A 73 7.95 -7.28 -6.92
N VAL A 74 7.60 -6.02 -6.71
CA VAL A 74 8.45 -4.88 -7.06
C VAL A 74 8.90 -4.15 -5.81
N SER A 75 10.21 -4.04 -5.62
CA SER A 75 10.83 -3.23 -4.58
C SER A 75 11.54 -2.03 -5.22
N VAL A 76 11.13 -0.81 -4.87
CA VAL A 76 11.81 0.42 -5.28
C VAL A 76 12.43 1.06 -4.05
N ARG A 77 13.73 1.27 -4.05
CA ARG A 77 14.46 1.84 -2.92
C ARG A 77 15.30 3.04 -3.31
N GLY A 78 15.11 4.15 -2.61
CA GLY A 78 15.96 5.32 -2.72
C GLY A 78 17.31 5.12 -2.02
N TRP A 79 18.41 5.43 -2.71
CA TRP A 79 19.76 5.38 -2.17
C TRP A 79 20.54 6.71 -2.39
N ARG A 80 21.72 6.81 -1.83
CA ARG A 80 22.51 8.05 -1.90
C ARG A 80 23.40 8.16 -3.15
N ARG A 81 23.31 7.21 -4.10
CA ARG A 81 24.10 7.22 -5.32
C ARG A 81 23.34 7.92 -6.45
N ASN A 82 24.05 8.62 -7.31
CA ASN A 82 23.52 9.19 -8.57
C ASN A 82 23.54 8.12 -9.68
N GLU A 83 22.82 7.04 -9.44
CA GLU A 83 22.76 5.87 -10.31
C GLU A 83 21.40 5.22 -10.17
N VAL A 84 20.87 4.69 -11.25
CA VAL A 84 19.69 3.82 -11.24
C VAL A 84 20.19 2.40 -11.53
N ARG A 85 19.91 1.49 -10.59
CA ARG A 85 20.16 0.06 -10.71
C ARG A 85 18.84 -0.69 -10.74
N ALA A 86 18.72 -1.66 -11.62
CA ALA A 86 17.56 -2.55 -11.66
C ALA A 86 18.05 -4.00 -11.78
N LEU A 87 17.36 -4.90 -11.09
CA LEU A 87 17.52 -6.34 -11.12
C LEU A 87 16.16 -6.96 -11.35
N VAL A 88 16.08 -7.94 -12.24
CA VAL A 88 14.86 -8.69 -12.55
C VAL A 88 15.19 -10.17 -12.55
N GLU A 89 14.48 -10.93 -11.72
CA GLU A 89 14.50 -12.40 -11.71
C GLU A 89 13.47 -12.91 -12.72
N ASP A 90 13.83 -13.94 -13.48
CA ASP A 90 12.98 -14.60 -14.50
C ASP A 90 12.45 -13.64 -15.58
N GLY A 91 13.22 -12.62 -15.94
CA GLY A 91 12.77 -11.61 -16.88
C GLY A 91 13.87 -10.93 -17.68
N LYS A 92 13.47 -10.01 -18.54
CA LYS A 92 14.37 -9.15 -19.33
C LYS A 92 14.37 -7.73 -18.81
N LEU A 93 15.48 -7.05 -18.96
CA LEU A 93 15.69 -5.70 -18.45
C LEU A 93 16.47 -4.83 -19.43
N GLY A 94 16.07 -3.59 -19.56
CA GLY A 94 16.80 -2.56 -20.30
C GLY A 94 16.46 -1.15 -19.86
N PHE A 95 17.31 -0.20 -20.27
CA PHE A 95 17.10 1.22 -20.05
C PHE A 95 16.95 1.98 -21.38
N LYS A 96 15.89 2.77 -21.49
CA LYS A 96 15.70 3.78 -22.54
C LYS A 96 15.94 5.16 -21.92
N VAL A 97 17.02 5.82 -22.26
CA VAL A 97 17.29 7.18 -21.80
C VAL A 97 16.58 8.18 -22.72
N LEU A 98 15.67 8.96 -22.16
CA LEU A 98 14.88 9.96 -22.87
C LEU A 98 15.57 11.33 -22.85
N LYS A 99 16.23 11.68 -21.75
CA LYS A 99 16.94 12.94 -21.59
C LYS A 99 18.22 12.75 -20.76
N ARG A 100 19.27 13.47 -21.13
CA ARG A 100 20.53 13.56 -20.38
C ARG A 100 20.79 14.99 -19.94
N ASN A 101 21.51 15.15 -18.84
CA ASN A 101 22.02 16.45 -18.39
C ASN A 101 23.33 16.82 -19.12
N ALA A 102 23.93 17.96 -18.75
CA ALA A 102 25.21 18.43 -19.31
C ALA A 102 26.35 17.40 -19.09
N ASP A 103 26.36 16.67 -17.98
CA ASP A 103 27.39 15.68 -17.65
C ASP A 103 27.09 14.30 -18.27
N LYS A 104 26.13 14.22 -19.21
CA LYS A 104 25.67 13.00 -19.89
C LYS A 104 24.99 11.97 -18.97
N ALA A 105 24.75 12.28 -17.70
CA ALA A 105 23.97 11.45 -16.79
C ALA A 105 22.47 11.46 -17.18
N ALA A 106 21.75 10.36 -16.93
CA ALA A 106 20.34 10.25 -17.26
C ALA A 106 19.49 11.12 -16.33
N SER A 107 18.78 12.12 -16.85
CA SER A 107 17.83 12.97 -16.12
C SER A 107 16.38 12.50 -16.30
N TRP A 108 16.11 11.77 -17.38
CA TRP A 108 14.84 11.10 -17.61
C TRP A 108 15.08 9.78 -18.33
N LEU A 109 14.60 8.68 -17.75
CA LEU A 109 14.74 7.34 -18.30
C LEU A 109 13.48 6.49 -18.08
N THR A 110 13.32 5.49 -18.97
CA THR A 110 12.32 4.44 -18.83
C THR A 110 13.02 3.11 -18.65
N ILE A 111 12.58 2.33 -17.65
CA ILE A 111 13.01 0.94 -17.45
C ILE A 111 12.05 0.05 -18.23
N VAL A 112 12.58 -0.87 -19.04
CA VAL A 112 11.80 -1.68 -19.97
C VAL A 112 12.13 -3.16 -19.84
N GLY A 113 11.14 -4.03 -20.09
CA GLY A 113 11.24 -5.48 -20.02
C GLY A 113 11.88 -6.14 -21.24
N PHE A 114 12.89 -5.49 -21.86
CA PHE A 114 13.67 -6.03 -22.97
C PHE A 114 15.02 -5.33 -23.07
N ASP A 115 15.98 -5.92 -23.79
CA ASP A 115 17.22 -5.21 -24.12
C ASP A 115 17.02 -4.30 -25.33
N PRO A 116 17.15 -2.95 -25.19
CA PRO A 116 17.02 -2.04 -26.32
C PRO A 116 18.08 -2.23 -27.43
N LYS A 117 19.18 -2.90 -27.10
CA LYS A 117 20.27 -3.23 -28.06
C LYS A 117 20.00 -4.49 -28.89
N GLU A 118 19.08 -5.36 -28.45
CA GLU A 118 18.67 -6.52 -29.21
C GLU A 118 17.88 -6.09 -30.47
N PRO A 119 18.29 -6.49 -31.68
CA PRO A 119 17.55 -6.17 -32.89
C PRO A 119 16.17 -6.85 -32.88
N VAL A 120 15.15 -6.11 -33.30
CA VAL A 120 13.82 -6.66 -33.55
C VAL A 120 13.86 -7.45 -34.83
N LYS A 121 13.51 -8.75 -34.80
CA LYS A 121 13.44 -9.58 -36.01
C LYS A 121 12.38 -9.03 -36.97
N PRO A 122 12.58 -9.05 -38.28
CA PRO A 122 11.59 -8.63 -39.26
C PRO A 122 10.24 -9.32 -39.03
N GLY A 123 9.15 -8.55 -38.97
CA GLY A 123 7.81 -9.06 -38.68
C GLY A 123 7.46 -9.30 -37.21
N GLN A 124 8.38 -9.08 -36.27
CA GLN A 124 8.11 -9.09 -34.85
C GLN A 124 7.93 -7.66 -34.33
N TYR A 125 6.79 -7.41 -33.69
CA TYR A 125 6.56 -6.19 -32.92
C TYR A 125 6.90 -6.46 -31.45
N ARG A 126 7.59 -5.55 -30.79
CA ARG A 126 7.82 -5.61 -29.35
C ARG A 126 6.47 -5.37 -28.63
N ARG A 127 5.78 -6.45 -28.29
CA ARG A 127 4.42 -6.38 -27.68
C ARG A 127 4.42 -5.98 -26.21
N ASN A 128 5.50 -6.22 -25.48
CA ASN A 128 5.58 -5.92 -24.04
C ASN A 128 6.84 -5.11 -23.73
N GLU A 129 6.66 -3.83 -23.44
CA GLU A 129 7.70 -2.98 -22.87
C GLU A 129 7.74 -3.06 -21.34
N CYS A 130 6.71 -3.63 -20.72
CA CYS A 130 6.61 -3.73 -19.28
C CYS A 130 7.53 -4.82 -18.71
N LEU A 131 8.08 -4.55 -17.54
CA LEU A 131 8.80 -5.53 -16.74
C LEU A 131 7.87 -6.68 -16.36
N SER A 132 8.42 -7.88 -16.30
CA SER A 132 7.77 -9.08 -15.80
C SER A 132 8.84 -9.95 -15.17
N GLY A 133 8.57 -10.50 -14.00
CA GLY A 133 9.51 -11.33 -13.27
C GLY A 133 8.98 -11.65 -11.88
N SER A 134 9.47 -12.69 -11.26
CA SER A 134 9.05 -13.10 -9.91
C SER A 134 9.43 -12.04 -8.88
N ASN A 135 10.61 -11.44 -9.03
CA ASN A 135 11.14 -10.38 -8.17
C ASN A 135 11.82 -9.29 -9.00
N ILE A 136 11.46 -8.03 -8.74
CA ILE A 136 11.97 -6.86 -9.44
C ILE A 136 12.50 -5.87 -8.41
N GLU A 137 13.80 -5.65 -8.38
CA GLU A 137 14.44 -4.70 -7.47
C GLU A 137 14.95 -3.49 -8.26
N ILE A 138 14.58 -2.29 -7.82
CA ILE A 138 14.97 -1.04 -8.46
C ILE A 138 15.53 -0.10 -7.40
N GLU A 139 16.79 0.27 -7.52
CA GLU A 139 17.43 1.27 -6.67
C GLU A 139 17.59 2.57 -7.45
N VAL A 140 17.17 3.68 -6.85
CA VAL A 140 17.12 5.00 -7.47
C VAL A 140 17.71 6.05 -6.54
N PRO A 141 18.21 7.20 -7.03
CA PRO A 141 18.57 8.31 -6.15
C PRO A 141 17.40 8.72 -5.25
N GLN A 142 17.67 9.10 -4.00
CA GLN A 142 16.63 9.55 -3.04
C GLN A 142 15.81 10.75 -3.53
N GLY A 143 16.39 11.57 -4.45
CA GLY A 143 15.69 12.67 -5.11
C GLY A 143 14.82 12.25 -6.29
N ALA A 144 14.74 10.98 -6.64
CA ALA A 144 14.03 10.51 -7.82
C ALA A 144 12.53 10.79 -7.76
N VAL A 145 11.98 11.08 -8.95
CA VAL A 145 10.55 11.13 -9.25
C VAL A 145 10.21 9.86 -10.02
N VAL A 146 9.39 8.99 -9.44
CA VAL A 146 9.10 7.66 -9.98
C VAL A 146 7.62 7.57 -10.38
N ASP A 147 7.35 7.15 -11.62
CA ASP A 147 6.00 6.93 -12.14
C ASP A 147 5.86 5.49 -12.64
N ILE A 148 4.91 4.76 -12.06
CA ILE A 148 4.73 3.32 -12.24
C ILE A 148 3.30 3.02 -12.69
N THR A 149 3.17 2.21 -13.72
CA THR A 149 1.89 1.60 -14.10
C THR A 149 1.98 0.08 -14.04
N SER A 150 0.96 -0.60 -13.52
CA SER A 150 1.00 -2.05 -13.38
C SER A 150 -0.36 -2.72 -13.56
N ARG A 151 -0.31 -4.01 -13.93
CA ARG A 151 -1.49 -4.88 -13.97
C ARG A 151 -1.60 -5.76 -12.73
N ASN A 152 -0.57 -6.58 -12.44
CA ASN A 152 -0.62 -7.58 -11.39
C ASN A 152 0.70 -7.57 -10.62
N ALA A 153 0.92 -6.56 -9.78
CA ALA A 153 2.14 -6.49 -9.00
C ALA A 153 1.91 -5.96 -7.59
N ASN A 154 2.67 -6.48 -6.65
CA ASN A 154 2.80 -5.91 -5.32
C ASN A 154 3.99 -4.94 -5.30
N PHE A 155 3.81 -3.80 -4.68
CA PHE A 155 4.82 -2.75 -4.60
C PHE A 155 5.24 -2.47 -3.18
N LYS A 156 6.54 -2.37 -2.99
CA LYS A 156 7.17 -1.78 -1.80
C LYS A 156 8.08 -0.65 -2.27
N VAL A 157 7.73 0.60 -1.97
CA VAL A 157 8.50 1.77 -2.36
C VAL A 157 9.00 2.50 -1.12
N GLU A 158 10.30 2.75 -1.05
CA GLU A 158 10.93 3.38 0.12
C GLU A 158 11.92 4.48 -0.28
N SER A 159 11.91 5.58 0.50
CA SER A 159 12.93 6.65 0.47
C SER A 159 13.10 7.37 -0.87
N VAL A 160 12.01 7.73 -1.55
CA VAL A 160 12.03 8.50 -2.80
C VAL A 160 11.46 9.91 -2.58
N ALA A 161 11.77 10.85 -3.49
CA ALA A 161 11.20 12.19 -3.40
C ALA A 161 9.72 12.19 -3.78
N LYS A 162 9.38 11.65 -4.95
CA LYS A 162 8.00 11.56 -5.43
C LYS A 162 7.69 10.19 -5.99
N ILE A 163 6.45 9.76 -5.78
CA ILE A 163 5.96 8.50 -6.33
C ILE A 163 4.55 8.65 -6.89
N LYS A 164 4.35 8.11 -8.09
CA LYS A 164 3.03 7.85 -8.63
C LYS A 164 2.92 6.38 -9.01
N VAL A 165 1.88 5.71 -8.51
CA VAL A 165 1.57 4.31 -8.84
C VAL A 165 0.13 4.20 -9.31
N VAL A 166 -0.05 3.61 -10.47
CA VAL A 166 -1.35 3.17 -10.97
C VAL A 166 -1.30 1.66 -11.11
N ASN A 167 -2.00 0.94 -10.23
CA ASN A 167 -2.03 -0.51 -10.18
C ASN A 167 -3.44 -1.05 -10.44
N VAL A 168 -3.53 -2.19 -11.13
CA VAL A 168 -4.83 -2.86 -11.29
C VAL A 168 -5.03 -3.87 -10.16
N ASN A 169 -4.10 -4.80 -9.95
CA ASN A 169 -4.19 -5.81 -8.89
C ASN A 169 -2.88 -5.87 -8.10
N GLY A 170 -3.01 -6.06 -6.80
CA GLY A 170 -1.91 -6.20 -5.85
C GLY A 170 -1.78 -5.02 -4.89
N ASP A 171 -1.11 -5.26 -3.80
CA ASP A 171 -0.95 -4.32 -2.71
C ASP A 171 0.16 -3.31 -3.00
N VAL A 172 -0.02 -2.09 -2.51
CA VAL A 172 0.98 -1.01 -2.64
C VAL A 172 1.32 -0.47 -1.26
N LEU A 173 2.57 -0.68 -0.84
CA LEU A 173 3.13 -0.09 0.39
C LEU A 173 4.17 0.96 0.01
N ILE A 174 3.99 2.18 0.50
CA ILE A 174 4.99 3.24 0.38
C ILE A 174 5.45 3.69 1.77
N ARG A 175 6.73 4.02 1.91
CA ARG A 175 7.33 4.54 3.14
C ARG A 175 8.42 5.57 2.83
N ASP A 176 8.57 6.58 3.70
CA ASP A 176 9.59 7.65 3.57
C ASP A 176 9.56 8.34 2.20
N VAL A 177 8.36 8.62 1.68
CA VAL A 177 8.18 9.50 0.51
C VAL A 177 8.18 10.93 1.01
N ARG A 178 8.96 11.82 0.35
CA ARG A 178 9.34 13.10 0.98
C ARG A 178 8.62 14.32 0.45
N GLU A 179 8.00 14.25 -0.73
CA GLU A 179 7.37 15.43 -1.35
C GLU A 179 5.94 15.17 -1.82
N GLU A 180 5.71 14.10 -2.57
CA GLU A 180 4.41 13.79 -3.13
C GLU A 180 4.22 12.28 -3.34
N ALA A 181 3.08 11.77 -2.90
CA ALA A 181 2.66 10.40 -3.13
C ALA A 181 1.26 10.36 -3.75
N GLU A 182 1.14 9.83 -4.97
CA GLU A 182 -0.13 9.58 -5.64
C GLU A 182 -0.24 8.09 -5.97
N ILE A 183 -1.12 7.38 -5.25
CA ILE A 183 -1.34 5.94 -5.41
C ILE A 183 -2.79 5.68 -5.80
N SER A 184 -3.00 4.94 -6.85
CA SER A 184 -4.32 4.47 -7.29
C SER A 184 -4.27 2.98 -7.58
N SER A 185 -5.07 2.18 -6.87
CA SER A 185 -5.24 0.74 -7.13
C SER A 185 -6.71 0.44 -7.46
N LEU A 186 -6.95 -0.49 -8.37
CA LEU A 186 -8.30 -1.00 -8.61
C LEU A 186 -8.62 -2.11 -7.58
N SER A 187 -7.70 -3.05 -7.36
CA SER A 187 -7.87 -4.14 -6.42
C SER A 187 -6.57 -4.36 -5.64
N GLY A 188 -6.64 -4.21 -4.35
CA GLY A 188 -5.50 -4.34 -3.42
C GLY A 188 -5.47 -3.22 -2.39
N ASN A 189 -4.77 -3.46 -1.30
CA ASN A 189 -4.61 -2.49 -0.23
C ASN A 189 -3.58 -1.42 -0.62
N VAL A 190 -3.82 -0.20 -0.16
CA VAL A 190 -2.90 0.92 -0.33
C VAL A 190 -2.48 1.39 1.05
N VAL A 191 -1.19 1.35 1.32
CA VAL A 191 -0.60 1.74 2.60
C VAL A 191 0.46 2.81 2.38
N ALA A 192 0.33 3.94 3.06
CA ALA A 192 1.34 4.99 3.11
C ALA A 192 1.77 5.24 4.56
N GLU A 193 3.06 5.12 4.81
CA GLU A 193 3.64 5.28 6.15
C GLU A 193 4.79 6.29 6.15
N ASP A 194 4.98 6.99 7.27
CA ASP A 194 6.16 7.81 7.56
C ASP A 194 6.54 8.77 6.41
N SER A 195 5.57 9.29 5.69
CA SER A 195 5.78 10.08 4.48
C SER A 195 5.37 11.54 4.68
N THR A 196 5.98 12.43 3.87
CA THR A 196 5.75 13.87 3.94
C THR A 196 5.27 14.44 2.62
N GLY A 197 4.65 15.62 2.66
CA GLY A 197 4.17 16.35 1.49
C GLY A 197 2.72 16.03 1.13
N LYS A 198 2.38 16.24 -0.13
CA LYS A 198 1.03 16.00 -0.63
C LYS A 198 0.80 14.49 -0.82
N VAL A 199 -0.30 13.97 -0.27
CA VAL A 199 -0.61 12.54 -0.33
C VAL A 199 -2.00 12.30 -0.89
N LYS A 200 -2.10 11.43 -1.89
CA LYS A 200 -3.35 10.98 -2.50
C LYS A 200 -3.35 9.46 -2.63
N LEU A 201 -4.23 8.82 -1.87
CA LEU A 201 -4.38 7.37 -1.81
C LEU A 201 -5.78 6.98 -2.29
N LYS A 202 -5.86 6.07 -3.23
CA LYS A 202 -7.14 5.55 -3.72
C LYS A 202 -7.05 4.05 -3.95
N SER A 203 -8.08 3.33 -3.46
CA SER A 203 -8.37 1.96 -3.88
C SER A 203 -9.84 1.84 -4.28
N THR A 204 -10.17 0.91 -5.17
CA THR A 204 -11.59 0.63 -5.46
C THR A 204 -12.11 -0.47 -4.54
N THR A 205 -11.40 -1.60 -4.40
CA THR A 205 -11.89 -2.72 -3.59
C THR A 205 -11.04 -3.05 -2.36
N GLY A 206 -9.87 -2.43 -2.19
CA GLY A 206 -8.97 -2.66 -1.06
C GLY A 206 -9.07 -1.60 0.03
N ASN A 207 -8.46 -1.86 1.16
CA ASN A 207 -8.35 -0.91 2.25
C ASN A 207 -7.29 0.16 1.96
N VAL A 208 -7.48 1.34 2.54
CA VAL A 208 -6.55 2.46 2.45
C VAL A 208 -6.07 2.83 3.85
N PHE A 209 -4.76 2.84 4.05
CA PHE A 209 -4.13 3.21 5.32
C PHE A 209 -3.16 4.37 5.11
N GLY A 210 -3.32 5.42 5.89
CA GLY A 210 -2.38 6.54 6.00
C GLY A 210 -1.89 6.65 7.44
N ILE A 211 -0.58 6.44 7.67
CA ILE A 211 -0.02 6.32 9.01
C ILE A 211 1.18 7.26 9.14
N ARG A 212 1.19 8.13 10.14
CA ARG A 212 2.28 9.10 10.41
C ARG A 212 2.66 9.95 9.19
N LEU A 213 1.64 10.49 8.53
CA LEU A 213 1.81 11.36 7.35
C LEU A 213 1.86 12.82 7.79
N LYS A 214 2.80 13.59 7.26
CA LYS A 214 3.00 15.00 7.62
C LYS A 214 3.00 15.89 6.37
N PRO A 215 2.47 17.11 6.43
CA PRO A 215 2.67 18.06 5.35
C PRO A 215 4.15 18.50 5.28
N LEU A 216 4.64 18.79 4.09
CA LEU A 216 5.92 19.47 3.88
C LEU A 216 5.72 21.00 3.89
N ASN A 217 4.55 21.44 3.38
CA ASN A 217 4.12 22.84 3.34
C ASN A 217 2.66 22.96 3.77
N ASP A 218 2.25 24.15 4.19
CA ASP A 218 0.88 24.42 4.69
C ASP A 218 -0.21 24.20 3.62
N THR A 219 0.15 24.18 2.33
CA THR A 219 -0.76 23.92 1.21
C THR A 219 -0.94 22.44 0.93
N ASP A 220 -0.11 21.57 1.52
CA ASP A 220 -0.20 20.13 1.30
C ASP A 220 -1.49 19.55 1.87
N SER A 221 -2.06 18.64 1.12
CA SER A 221 -3.32 17.99 1.47
C SER A 221 -3.17 16.48 1.47
N LEU A 222 -4.00 15.83 2.29
CA LEU A 222 -4.16 14.39 2.30
C LEU A 222 -5.54 14.02 1.72
N SER A 223 -5.57 13.14 0.73
CA SER A 223 -6.79 12.53 0.23
C SER A 223 -6.67 11.01 0.32
N ALA A 224 -7.62 10.35 1.01
CA ALA A 224 -7.62 8.89 1.19
C ALA A 224 -9.04 8.34 0.94
N ASN A 225 -9.21 7.57 -0.12
CA ASN A 225 -10.52 7.09 -0.53
C ASN A 225 -10.51 5.62 -0.92
N SER A 226 -11.57 4.91 -0.56
CA SER A 226 -11.88 3.58 -1.09
C SER A 226 -13.35 3.49 -1.48
N ASP A 227 -13.69 2.72 -2.52
CA ASP A 227 -15.10 2.51 -2.85
C ASP A 227 -15.71 1.39 -2.00
N SER A 228 -14.97 0.30 -1.75
CA SER A 228 -15.49 -0.87 -1.02
C SER A 228 -14.65 -1.31 0.19
N GLY A 229 -13.47 -0.73 0.42
CA GLY A 229 -12.61 -1.01 1.56
C GLY A 229 -12.69 0.05 2.66
N ASN A 230 -12.15 -0.29 3.83
CA ASN A 230 -12.04 0.65 4.92
C ASN A 230 -10.95 1.69 4.66
N VAL A 231 -11.17 2.90 5.15
CA VAL A 231 -10.15 3.96 5.19
C VAL A 231 -9.74 4.19 6.63
N THR A 232 -8.46 4.09 6.91
CA THR A 232 -7.90 4.34 8.24
C THR A 232 -6.78 5.36 8.14
N LEU A 233 -6.92 6.47 8.86
CA LEU A 233 -5.92 7.52 8.98
C LEU A 233 -5.48 7.61 10.42
N GLN A 234 -4.17 7.48 10.66
CA GLN A 234 -3.58 7.51 12.00
C GLN A 234 -2.39 8.46 12.04
N ASP A 235 -2.36 9.34 13.03
CA ASP A 235 -1.26 10.30 13.28
C ASP A 235 -0.89 11.12 12.05
N VAL A 236 -1.90 11.70 11.39
CA VAL A 236 -1.73 12.53 10.21
C VAL A 236 -1.79 14.02 10.60
N GLY A 237 -0.83 14.81 10.10
CA GLY A 237 -0.63 16.21 10.48
C GLY A 237 -1.10 17.25 9.47
N HIS A 238 -1.77 16.85 8.38
CA HIS A 238 -2.26 17.77 7.35
C HIS A 238 -3.41 18.64 7.84
N ALA A 239 -3.39 19.92 7.50
CA ALA A 239 -4.48 20.85 7.80
C ALA A 239 -5.70 20.63 6.85
N ARG A 240 -5.50 20.02 5.69
CA ARG A 240 -6.60 19.69 4.75
C ARG A 240 -6.61 18.19 4.52
N ILE A 241 -7.68 17.55 5.00
CA ILE A 241 -7.87 16.09 4.86
C ILE A 241 -9.22 15.81 4.23
N VAL A 242 -9.22 15.00 3.18
CA VAL A 242 -10.44 14.45 2.56
C VAL A 242 -10.35 12.93 2.65
N GLY A 243 -11.30 12.31 3.32
CA GLY A 243 -11.36 10.86 3.46
C GLY A 243 -12.74 10.30 3.14
N GLY A 244 -12.80 9.16 2.47
CA GLY A 244 -14.09 8.57 2.15
C GLY A 244 -14.06 7.08 1.84
N SER A 245 -15.21 6.45 2.14
CA SER A 245 -15.53 5.11 1.65
C SER A 245 -16.99 5.07 1.22
N SER A 246 -17.28 4.43 0.09
CA SER A 246 -18.70 4.28 -0.29
C SER A 246 -19.39 3.23 0.55
N ASN A 247 -18.82 2.03 0.69
CA ASN A 247 -19.49 0.88 1.30
C ASN A 247 -18.89 0.39 2.62
N SER A 248 -17.88 1.05 3.14
CA SER A 248 -17.16 0.61 4.34
C SER A 248 -16.86 1.76 5.30
N ASN A 249 -16.21 1.46 6.41
CA ASN A 249 -15.97 2.41 7.49
C ASN A 249 -14.77 3.33 7.20
N LEU A 250 -14.85 4.53 7.76
CA LEU A 250 -13.74 5.44 7.87
C LEU A 250 -13.37 5.64 9.34
N ASN A 251 -12.11 5.43 9.67
CA ASN A 251 -11.56 5.65 11.01
C ASN A 251 -10.44 6.69 10.94
N TYR A 252 -10.51 7.69 11.80
CA TYR A 252 -9.49 8.72 11.99
C TYR A 252 -8.99 8.70 13.42
N PHE A 253 -7.69 8.59 13.60
CA PHE A 253 -7.02 8.60 14.90
C PHE A 253 -5.98 9.74 14.91
N GLY A 254 -6.23 10.79 15.63
CA GLY A 254 -5.27 11.91 15.71
C GLY A 254 -5.88 13.23 16.14
N SER A 255 -5.05 14.25 16.17
CA SER A 255 -5.44 15.63 16.50
C SER A 255 -5.89 16.38 15.26
N VAL A 256 -6.73 17.39 15.45
CA VAL A 256 -7.05 18.39 14.44
C VAL A 256 -6.13 19.60 14.58
N VAL A 257 -5.72 20.18 13.47
CA VAL A 257 -4.84 21.35 13.42
C VAL A 257 -5.71 22.62 13.37
N ALA A 258 -5.34 23.66 14.10
CA ALA A 258 -6.04 24.94 14.04
C ALA A 258 -6.08 25.49 12.59
N GLY A 259 -7.24 26.01 12.16
CA GLY A 259 -7.50 26.40 10.78
C GLY A 259 -7.71 25.23 9.79
N GLY A 260 -7.61 24.00 10.29
CA GLY A 260 -7.73 22.81 9.46
C GLY A 260 -9.16 22.51 9.00
N VAL A 261 -9.29 21.81 7.86
CA VAL A 261 -10.56 21.37 7.27
C VAL A 261 -10.50 19.86 7.04
N TYR A 262 -11.44 19.14 7.65
CA TYR A 262 -11.53 17.69 7.68
C TYR A 262 -12.87 17.25 7.10
N ASP A 263 -12.86 16.71 5.89
CA ASP A 263 -14.05 16.25 5.16
C ASP A 263 -14.06 14.73 5.11
N PHE A 264 -14.95 14.10 5.89
CA PHE A 264 -15.08 12.63 5.93
C PHE A 264 -16.47 12.19 5.49
N LYS A 265 -16.49 11.28 4.52
CA LYS A 265 -17.74 10.83 3.92
C LYS A 265 -17.79 9.33 3.72
N THR A 266 -18.92 8.72 4.12
CA THR A 266 -19.30 7.36 3.73
C THR A 266 -20.74 7.34 3.23
N VAL A 267 -21.11 6.31 2.49
CA VAL A 267 -22.53 6.13 2.09
C VAL A 267 -23.21 5.15 3.06
N THR A 268 -22.69 3.93 3.21
CA THR A 268 -23.27 2.90 4.08
C THR A 268 -22.47 2.64 5.36
N GLY A 269 -21.20 2.95 5.38
CA GLY A 269 -20.31 2.72 6.51
C GLY A 269 -20.39 3.78 7.60
N ALA A 270 -19.81 3.46 8.76
CA ALA A 270 -19.64 4.41 9.85
C ALA A 270 -18.43 5.32 9.64
N VAL A 271 -18.51 6.56 10.13
CA VAL A 271 -17.35 7.44 10.30
C VAL A 271 -17.05 7.55 11.80
N THR A 272 -15.85 7.15 12.21
CA THR A 272 -15.41 7.22 13.60
C THR A 272 -14.15 8.06 13.72
N LEU A 273 -14.21 9.12 14.53
CA LEU A 273 -13.07 9.96 14.86
C LEU A 273 -12.65 9.73 16.31
N PHE A 274 -11.40 9.38 16.52
CA PHE A 274 -10.77 9.28 17.84
C PHE A 274 -9.90 10.53 18.06
N LEU A 275 -10.38 11.47 18.88
CA LEU A 275 -9.80 12.78 19.05
C LEU A 275 -9.23 12.96 20.46
N PRO A 276 -8.05 13.59 20.61
CA PRO A 276 -7.55 14.03 21.91
C PRO A 276 -8.52 15.00 22.60
N LEU A 277 -8.54 15.00 23.92
CA LEU A 277 -9.39 15.91 24.71
C LEU A 277 -9.09 17.41 24.49
N LYS A 278 -7.86 17.74 24.07
CA LYS A 278 -7.43 19.10 23.75
C LYS A 278 -7.82 19.57 22.35
N SER A 279 -8.55 18.75 21.59
CA SER A 279 -9.01 19.13 20.25
C SER A 279 -9.97 20.32 20.33
N SER A 280 -9.94 21.18 19.30
CA SER A 280 -10.80 22.35 19.18
C SER A 280 -11.35 22.41 17.75
N PHE A 281 -12.69 22.30 17.57
CA PHE A 281 -13.30 22.23 16.25
C PHE A 281 -14.76 22.65 16.23
N GLN A 282 -15.21 23.07 15.05
CA GLN A 282 -16.61 23.19 14.69
C GLN A 282 -17.03 21.95 13.90
N LEU A 283 -18.14 21.31 14.29
CA LEU A 283 -18.71 20.15 13.63
C LEU A 283 -19.89 20.54 12.76
N SER A 284 -19.90 20.06 11.53
CA SER A 284 -21.10 19.96 10.68
C SER A 284 -21.27 18.49 10.26
N ALA A 285 -22.35 17.86 10.72
CA ALA A 285 -22.60 16.45 10.45
C ALA A 285 -23.95 16.24 9.77
N THR A 286 -23.99 15.39 8.74
CA THR A 286 -25.19 15.01 8.00
C THR A 286 -25.34 13.50 8.00
N THR A 287 -26.46 12.98 8.52
CA THR A 287 -26.69 11.54 8.63
C THR A 287 -28.19 11.19 8.67
N ASN A 288 -28.54 10.01 8.16
CA ASN A 288 -29.84 9.39 8.40
C ASN A 288 -29.89 8.58 9.70
N SER A 289 -28.74 8.33 10.31
CA SER A 289 -28.59 7.54 11.53
C SER A 289 -28.39 8.43 12.77
N THR A 290 -27.44 8.10 13.62
CA THR A 290 -27.16 8.80 14.88
C THR A 290 -25.75 9.36 14.90
N LEU A 291 -25.59 10.47 15.62
CA LEU A 291 -24.29 10.93 16.09
C LEU A 291 -24.10 10.48 17.54
N GLN A 292 -23.06 9.71 17.79
CA GLN A 292 -22.65 9.25 19.12
C GLN A 292 -21.38 9.96 19.55
N THR A 293 -21.29 10.41 20.78
CA THR A 293 -20.08 11.04 21.31
C THR A 293 -19.87 10.73 22.77
N ASN A 294 -18.60 10.55 23.15
CA ASN A 294 -18.16 10.46 24.55
C ASN A 294 -17.14 11.59 24.87
N LEU A 295 -17.06 12.63 24.03
CA LEU A 295 -16.28 13.83 24.33
C LEU A 295 -16.94 14.60 25.46
N PRO A 296 -16.24 14.89 26.55
CA PRO A 296 -16.81 15.63 27.69
C PRO A 296 -17.20 17.05 27.24
N SER A 297 -18.32 17.52 27.78
CA SER A 297 -18.84 18.87 27.51
C SER A 297 -19.26 19.17 26.06
N PHE A 298 -19.10 18.25 25.13
CA PHE A 298 -19.58 18.41 23.75
C PHE A 298 -21.08 18.19 23.66
N LYS A 299 -21.83 19.23 23.32
CA LYS A 299 -23.29 19.20 23.18
C LYS A 299 -23.70 19.54 21.76
N PRO A 300 -23.77 18.56 20.87
CA PRO A 300 -24.20 18.80 19.50
C PRO A 300 -25.71 19.15 19.45
N THR A 301 -26.08 20.06 18.56
CA THR A 301 -27.45 20.52 18.37
C THR A 301 -28.01 20.00 17.06
N LEU A 302 -29.21 19.42 17.11
CA LEU A 302 -29.95 19.01 15.92
C LEU A 302 -30.61 20.25 15.28
N GLN A 303 -30.23 20.52 14.02
CA GLN A 303 -30.79 21.63 13.24
C GLN A 303 -31.96 21.23 12.34
N SER A 304 -32.17 19.95 12.07
CA SER A 304 -33.27 19.46 11.25
C SER A 304 -34.58 19.45 12.02
N LYS A 305 -35.72 19.65 11.34
CA LYS A 305 -37.03 19.48 11.92
C LYS A 305 -37.27 18.02 12.31
N PRO A 306 -38.09 17.74 13.35
CA PRO A 306 -38.50 16.37 13.70
C PRO A 306 -39.02 15.61 12.48
N GLY A 307 -38.58 14.39 12.26
CA GLY A 307 -38.96 13.55 11.12
C GLY A 307 -38.24 13.85 9.80
N GLN A 308 -37.43 14.92 9.71
CA GLN A 308 -36.67 15.23 8.50
C GLN A 308 -35.39 14.36 8.41
N THR A 309 -35.16 13.79 7.24
CA THR A 309 -33.92 13.05 6.88
C THR A 309 -33.37 13.62 5.58
N PRO A 310 -32.02 13.73 5.42
CA PRO A 310 -30.99 13.50 6.44
C PRO A 310 -31.02 14.51 7.59
N ARG A 311 -30.60 14.09 8.76
CA ARG A 311 -30.46 14.94 9.95
C ARG A 311 -29.20 15.79 9.83
N ARG A 312 -29.32 17.08 10.09
CA ARG A 312 -28.16 17.97 10.19
C ARG A 312 -27.88 18.28 11.66
N ILE A 313 -26.66 18.00 12.08
CA ILE A 313 -26.19 18.16 13.46
C ILE A 313 -24.98 19.09 13.41
N VAL A 314 -24.95 20.08 14.28
CA VAL A 314 -23.83 21.01 14.41
C VAL A 314 -23.38 21.07 15.86
N GLY A 315 -22.14 21.47 16.08
CA GLY A 315 -21.63 21.68 17.44
C GLY A 315 -20.25 22.32 17.42
N VAL A 316 -19.86 22.87 18.57
CA VAL A 316 -18.53 23.43 18.79
C VAL A 316 -17.92 22.70 19.98
N TYR A 317 -16.67 22.26 19.83
CA TYR A 317 -15.87 21.67 20.89
C TYR A 317 -14.58 22.48 21.06
N GLY A 318 -14.26 22.87 22.28
CA GLY A 318 -13.20 23.86 22.56
C GLY A 318 -13.58 25.22 21.97
N ASP A 319 -12.62 25.92 21.39
CA ASP A 319 -12.76 27.27 20.81
C ASP A 319 -13.25 27.23 19.35
N GLY A 320 -13.34 26.02 18.75
CA GLY A 320 -13.83 25.86 17.38
C GLY A 320 -12.80 26.16 16.30
N ASP A 321 -11.52 25.92 16.57
CA ASP A 321 -10.40 26.34 15.70
C ASP A 321 -10.31 25.61 14.35
N ALA A 322 -10.81 24.39 14.27
CA ALA A 322 -10.82 23.59 13.04
C ALA A 322 -12.26 23.36 12.55
N THR A 323 -12.42 22.96 11.31
CA THR A 323 -13.71 22.56 10.73
C THR A 323 -13.74 21.07 10.44
N ILE A 324 -14.74 20.36 10.98
CA ILE A 324 -14.96 18.93 10.69
C ILE A 324 -16.32 18.77 10.03
N ASN A 325 -16.33 18.25 8.82
CA ASN A 325 -17.52 17.90 8.06
C ASN A 325 -17.66 16.38 8.00
N LEU A 326 -18.75 15.83 8.52
CA LEU A 326 -19.04 14.40 8.51
C LEU A 326 -20.30 14.11 7.72
N VAL A 327 -20.24 13.12 6.84
CA VAL A 327 -21.39 12.65 6.08
C VAL A 327 -21.46 11.13 6.13
N SER A 328 -22.58 10.58 6.61
CA SER A 328 -22.89 9.16 6.45
C SER A 328 -24.40 8.97 6.31
N PHE A 329 -24.83 8.33 5.24
CA PHE A 329 -26.27 8.10 5.04
C PHE A 329 -26.75 6.80 5.70
N GLY A 330 -25.99 5.70 5.62
CA GLY A 330 -26.38 4.40 6.18
C GLY A 330 -25.75 4.04 7.53
N GLY A 331 -24.58 4.61 7.82
CA GLY A 331 -23.83 4.29 9.05
C GLY A 331 -23.91 5.35 10.14
N ALA A 332 -23.45 4.99 11.33
CA ALA A 332 -23.37 5.92 12.45
C ALA A 332 -22.16 6.85 12.35
N LEU A 333 -22.31 8.08 12.83
CA LEU A 333 -21.23 9.01 13.08
C LEU A 333 -20.78 8.90 14.54
N ARG A 334 -19.48 8.76 14.79
CA ARG A 334 -18.93 8.60 16.15
C ARG A 334 -17.78 9.57 16.37
N LEU A 335 -17.85 10.35 17.44
CA LEU A 335 -16.76 11.17 17.95
C LEU A 335 -16.35 10.59 19.31
N GLN A 336 -15.15 10.05 19.38
CA GLN A 336 -14.69 9.36 20.58
C GLN A 336 -13.41 10.00 21.12
N LYS A 337 -13.30 9.98 22.43
CA LYS A 337 -12.05 10.33 23.10
C LYS A 337 -10.97 9.32 22.69
N GLN A 338 -9.82 9.83 22.23
CA GLN A 338 -8.64 9.01 22.03
C GLN A 338 -8.14 8.51 23.39
N GLN A 339 -8.02 7.20 23.54
CA GLN A 339 -7.36 6.61 24.70
C GLN A 339 -5.85 6.76 24.51
N ILE A 340 -5.16 7.31 25.49
CA ILE A 340 -3.69 7.35 25.53
C ILE A 340 -3.25 5.91 25.79
N GLN A 341 -2.58 5.30 24.83
CA GLN A 341 -1.87 4.04 25.04
C GLN A 341 -0.53 4.31 25.69
#